data_2516a87bdb584564edae29980bb9a2fd
#
_entry.id   2516a87bdb584564edae29980bb9a2fd
#
_cell.length_a   1.000
_cell.length_b   1.000
_cell.length_c   1.000
_cell.angle_alpha   90.00
_cell.angle_beta   90.00
_cell.angle_gamma   90.00
#
_symmetry.space_group_name_H-M   'P 1'
#
loop_
_entity.id
_entity.type
_entity.pdbx_description
1 polymer ?
#
loop_
_entity_poly.entity_id
_entity_poly.type
_entity_poly.pdbx_seq_one_letter_code
_entity_poly.pdbx_strand_id
1 'polypeptide(L)'
;MQPGDTTVDLEKINAALATVNDPEIRRPLTDLGMIKDINVEPSGSVAVTVLLTVSGCPMRNTLTDDVSRAVAGVDGVTDVRVDFDVMTDEQRTELRKQLRGDSPDPVIPFAQPGSMTRVYAVASGKGGVGKSSITVNLAAAMAAQGLSVGVVDADIYGFSVPRMLGVTARPTQVEGMIMPPRAHGLAVISIGMFTPGNAPVVWRGPMLHRALQQFLADVYWGDLDVLLLDLPPGTGDVAISIAQLLPNAELLIVTTPQMAAHEVAERAGAVALQTHQQIAGVIENMSGPVYDANGNAIELFGSGGGQAVADSLARTTGTRVQLLGQVPIDVRLREGGDAGRPLVLDDPQSGAGAALHQIAAKLGQRERGLAGVSLGITPVSKL
;
A
#
# COMPACT_ATOMS: atom_id res chain seq x y z
N MET A 1 -5.85 17.68 56.14
CA MET A 1 -5.42 17.54 54.76
C MET A 1 -6.68 17.70 53.92
N GLN A 2 -6.85 18.82 53.25
CA GLN A 2 -7.94 19.00 52.29
C GLN A 2 -7.61 18.17 51.05
N PRO A 3 -8.60 17.48 50.42
CA PRO A 3 -8.38 16.84 49.13
C PRO A 3 -8.05 17.94 48.12
N GLY A 4 -6.92 17.82 47.45
CA GLY A 4 -6.51 18.73 46.40
C GLY A 4 -7.54 18.76 45.28
N ASP A 5 -7.94 19.97 44.96
CA ASP A 5 -8.81 20.31 43.83
C ASP A 5 -8.02 20.00 42.52
N THR A 6 -8.03 18.74 42.12
CA THR A 6 -7.45 18.30 40.85
C THR A 6 -8.47 18.63 39.77
N THR A 7 -8.51 19.90 39.38
CA THR A 7 -9.25 20.31 38.19
C THR A 7 -8.68 19.58 36.97
N VAL A 8 -9.48 18.79 36.32
CA VAL A 8 -9.10 18.08 35.07
C VAL A 8 -8.69 19.12 34.04
N ASP A 9 -7.50 18.97 33.51
CA ASP A 9 -6.90 19.92 32.56
C ASP A 9 -7.39 19.62 31.12
N LEU A 10 -8.16 20.55 30.54
CA LEU A 10 -8.70 20.44 29.19
C LEU A 10 -7.60 20.32 28.12
N GLU A 11 -6.42 20.96 28.33
CA GLU A 11 -5.30 20.81 27.39
C GLU A 11 -4.76 19.40 27.37
N LYS A 12 -4.69 18.75 28.54
CA LYS A 12 -4.27 17.33 28.63
C LYS A 12 -5.29 16.40 27.96
N ILE A 13 -6.59 16.68 28.09
CA ILE A 13 -7.62 15.90 27.40
C ILE A 13 -7.46 16.06 25.88
N ASN A 14 -7.29 17.29 25.38
CA ASN A 14 -7.06 17.52 23.94
C ASN A 14 -5.79 16.81 23.44
N ALA A 15 -4.71 16.84 24.21
CA ALA A 15 -3.47 16.12 23.88
C ALA A 15 -3.69 14.60 23.86
N ALA A 16 -4.48 14.05 24.78
CA ALA A 16 -4.84 12.64 24.79
C ALA A 16 -5.69 12.27 23.56
N LEU A 17 -6.70 13.10 23.21
CA LEU A 17 -7.54 12.90 22.03
C LEU A 17 -6.75 13.01 20.70
N ALA A 18 -5.70 13.81 20.67
CA ALA A 18 -4.81 13.89 19.50
C ALA A 18 -4.02 12.59 19.24
N THR A 19 -3.98 11.66 20.19
CA THR A 19 -3.39 10.32 19.99
C THR A 19 -4.39 9.30 19.44
N VAL A 20 -5.69 9.63 19.44
CA VAL A 20 -6.75 8.74 18.96
C VAL A 20 -6.96 8.98 17.49
N ASN A 21 -6.71 7.94 16.68
CA ASN A 21 -6.92 7.99 15.24
C ASN A 21 -8.30 7.43 14.87
N ASP A 22 -8.92 8.05 13.86
CA ASP A 22 -10.06 7.43 13.19
C ASP A 22 -9.63 6.07 12.59
N PRO A 23 -10.36 4.98 12.83
CA PRO A 23 -9.95 3.64 12.38
C PRO A 23 -9.98 3.45 10.87
N GLU A 24 -10.76 4.23 10.12
CA GLU A 24 -10.86 4.18 8.66
C GLU A 24 -9.85 5.14 8.01
N ILE A 25 -9.83 6.41 8.42
CA ILE A 25 -8.99 7.48 7.84
C ILE A 25 -7.55 7.39 8.38
N ARG A 26 -7.35 6.88 9.62
CA ARG A 26 -6.05 6.72 10.30
C ARG A 26 -5.28 8.01 10.52
N ARG A 27 -6.01 9.07 10.77
CA ARG A 27 -5.51 10.36 11.21
C ARG A 27 -6.16 10.72 12.55
N PRO A 28 -5.50 11.56 13.37
CA PRO A 28 -6.05 12.01 14.65
C PRO A 28 -7.45 12.61 14.51
N LEU A 29 -8.38 12.24 15.41
CA LEU A 29 -9.75 12.76 15.42
C LEU A 29 -9.76 14.29 15.52
N THR A 30 -8.82 14.85 16.25
CA THR A 30 -8.62 16.31 16.39
C THR A 30 -8.29 16.96 15.06
N ASP A 31 -7.38 16.38 14.29
CA ASP A 31 -6.96 16.89 12.98
C ASP A 31 -8.10 16.83 11.95
N LEU A 32 -8.94 15.80 12.06
CA LEU A 32 -10.09 15.60 11.18
C LEU A 32 -11.31 16.48 11.56
N GLY A 33 -11.20 17.27 12.65
CA GLY A 33 -12.33 18.06 13.14
C GLY A 33 -13.49 17.19 13.65
N MET A 34 -13.20 15.94 14.07
CA MET A 34 -14.20 14.99 14.54
C MET A 34 -14.52 15.12 16.03
N ILE A 35 -13.86 15.98 16.77
CA ILE A 35 -14.20 16.30 18.16
C ILE A 35 -15.09 17.55 18.15
N LYS A 36 -16.38 17.38 18.51
CA LYS A 36 -17.38 18.44 18.55
C LYS A 36 -17.31 19.24 19.85
N ASP A 37 -17.27 18.52 20.98
CA ASP A 37 -17.35 19.13 22.31
C ASP A 37 -16.70 18.24 23.35
N ILE A 38 -16.13 18.89 24.38
CA ILE A 38 -15.56 18.21 25.55
C ILE A 38 -16.11 18.92 26.78
N ASN A 39 -16.94 18.22 27.54
CA ASN A 39 -17.53 18.73 28.77
C ASN A 39 -16.89 18.06 29.98
N VAL A 40 -16.30 18.85 30.87
CA VAL A 40 -15.65 18.38 32.10
C VAL A 40 -16.48 18.83 33.28
N GLU A 41 -16.97 17.87 34.04
CA GLU A 41 -17.71 18.13 35.28
C GLU A 41 -16.77 18.33 36.48
N PRO A 42 -17.19 19.07 37.51
CA PRO A 42 -16.40 19.24 38.75
C PRO A 42 -16.07 17.92 39.48
N SER A 43 -16.85 16.86 39.20
CA SER A 43 -16.64 15.50 39.70
C SER A 43 -15.44 14.78 39.07
N GLY A 44 -14.86 15.34 38.00
CA GLY A 44 -13.85 14.68 37.15
C GLY A 44 -14.43 13.78 36.08
N SER A 45 -15.77 13.75 35.89
CA SER A 45 -16.40 13.07 34.77
C SER A 45 -16.23 13.90 33.49
N VAL A 46 -15.87 13.23 32.38
CA VAL A 46 -15.60 13.86 31.09
C VAL A 46 -16.54 13.28 30.02
N ALA A 47 -17.31 14.14 29.37
CA ALA A 47 -18.13 13.76 28.22
C ALA A 47 -17.49 14.29 26.94
N VAL A 48 -17.20 13.40 25.99
CA VAL A 48 -16.63 13.74 24.69
C VAL A 48 -17.65 13.45 23.60
N THR A 49 -18.00 14.45 22.79
CA THR A 49 -18.88 14.27 21.64
C THR A 49 -18.06 14.13 20.37
N VAL A 50 -18.14 12.96 19.74
CA VAL A 50 -17.44 12.64 18.49
C VAL A 50 -18.39 12.75 17.30
N LEU A 51 -17.95 13.42 16.24
CA LEU A 51 -18.67 13.55 14.97
C LEU A 51 -18.39 12.36 14.07
N LEU A 52 -19.46 11.73 13.60
CA LEU A 52 -19.39 10.66 12.59
C LEU A 52 -19.75 11.21 11.21
N THR A 53 -19.14 10.68 10.17
CA THR A 53 -19.49 11.01 8.77
C THR A 53 -20.87 10.50 8.38
N VAL A 54 -21.30 9.35 8.95
CA VAL A 54 -22.61 8.74 8.73
C VAL A 54 -23.18 8.23 10.05
N SER A 55 -24.51 8.26 10.19
CA SER A 55 -25.21 7.83 11.41
C SER A 55 -25.04 6.34 11.77
N GLY A 56 -24.71 5.50 10.79
CA GLY A 56 -24.56 4.04 10.93
C GLY A 56 -23.12 3.54 10.92
N CYS A 57 -22.15 4.34 11.41
CA CYS A 57 -20.72 3.96 11.40
C CYS A 57 -20.49 2.62 12.13
N PRO A 58 -19.94 1.60 11.44
CA PRO A 58 -19.70 0.28 12.04
C PRO A 58 -18.57 0.31 13.07
N MET A 59 -17.70 1.36 13.04
CA MET A 59 -16.55 1.51 13.93
C MET A 59 -16.86 2.23 15.24
N ARG A 60 -18.14 2.52 15.52
CA ARG A 60 -18.58 3.26 16.70
C ARG A 60 -18.05 2.67 18.01
N ASN A 61 -18.08 1.35 18.16
CA ASN A 61 -17.58 0.68 19.38
C ASN A 61 -16.06 0.87 19.53
N THR A 62 -15.30 0.71 18.44
CA THR A 62 -13.84 0.92 18.44
C THR A 62 -13.49 2.36 18.85
N LEU A 63 -14.20 3.35 18.27
CA LEU A 63 -14.02 4.75 18.64
C LEU A 63 -14.37 5.01 20.11
N THR A 64 -15.45 4.40 20.64
CA THR A 64 -15.79 4.50 22.06
C THR A 64 -14.65 3.99 22.94
N ASP A 65 -14.13 2.81 22.64
CA ASP A 65 -13.08 2.18 23.43
C ASP A 65 -11.77 2.98 23.39
N ASP A 66 -11.38 3.47 22.23
CA ASP A 66 -10.12 4.18 22.04
C ASP A 66 -10.16 5.58 22.67
N VAL A 67 -11.26 6.33 22.47
CA VAL A 67 -11.47 7.64 23.11
C VAL A 67 -11.55 7.48 24.65
N SER A 68 -12.34 6.51 25.13
CA SER A 68 -12.46 6.28 26.59
C SER A 68 -11.10 5.93 27.22
N ARG A 69 -10.32 5.08 26.57
CA ARG A 69 -8.98 4.68 27.04
C ARG A 69 -8.02 5.86 27.09
N ALA A 70 -8.01 6.70 26.05
CA ALA A 70 -7.11 7.83 25.96
C ALA A 70 -7.45 8.89 27.04
N VAL A 71 -8.72 9.23 27.19
CA VAL A 71 -9.17 10.25 28.15
C VAL A 71 -9.08 9.76 29.60
N ALA A 72 -9.38 8.49 29.88
CA ALA A 72 -9.25 7.90 31.22
C ALA A 72 -7.79 7.89 31.74
N GLY A 73 -6.82 7.98 30.85
CA GLY A 73 -5.39 8.10 31.22
C GLY A 73 -4.98 9.49 31.72
N VAL A 74 -5.86 10.49 31.68
CA VAL A 74 -5.58 11.85 32.11
C VAL A 74 -5.80 12.00 33.64
N ASP A 75 -4.85 12.56 34.32
CA ASP A 75 -4.94 12.77 35.77
C ASP A 75 -6.18 13.58 36.18
N GLY A 76 -6.91 13.09 37.16
CA GLY A 76 -8.14 13.71 37.66
C GLY A 76 -9.43 13.26 36.97
N VAL A 77 -9.35 12.53 35.87
CA VAL A 77 -10.54 11.95 35.22
C VAL A 77 -11.04 10.75 36.02
N THR A 78 -12.32 10.77 36.37
CA THR A 78 -12.97 9.72 37.19
C THR A 78 -13.89 8.82 36.37
N ASP A 79 -14.47 9.38 35.30
CA ASP A 79 -15.39 8.67 34.38
C ASP A 79 -15.32 9.31 32.99
N VAL A 80 -15.55 8.51 31.94
CA VAL A 80 -15.53 8.97 30.55
C VAL A 80 -16.78 8.50 29.83
N ARG A 81 -17.53 9.45 29.30
CA ARG A 81 -18.68 9.20 28.44
C ARG A 81 -18.40 9.67 27.02
N VAL A 82 -18.65 8.81 26.03
CA VAL A 82 -18.50 9.13 24.60
C VAL A 82 -19.87 9.21 23.96
N ASP A 83 -20.24 10.38 23.52
CA ASP A 83 -21.47 10.64 22.78
C ASP A 83 -21.11 10.81 21.29
N PHE A 84 -22.07 10.52 20.41
CA PHE A 84 -21.88 10.62 18.97
C PHE A 84 -22.93 11.53 18.34
N ASP A 85 -22.46 12.35 17.41
CA ASP A 85 -23.33 13.16 16.55
C ASP A 85 -22.89 12.98 15.09
N VAL A 86 -23.64 13.50 14.14
CA VAL A 86 -23.36 13.37 12.70
C VAL A 86 -22.88 14.71 12.17
N MET A 87 -21.82 14.68 11.35
CA MET A 87 -21.30 15.87 10.65
C MET A 87 -22.37 16.52 9.78
N THR A 88 -22.38 17.84 9.75
CA THR A 88 -23.17 18.61 8.76
C THR A 88 -22.57 18.47 7.36
N ASP A 89 -23.31 18.89 6.33
CA ASP A 89 -22.81 18.86 4.94
C ASP A 89 -21.57 19.76 4.75
N GLU A 90 -21.51 20.89 5.46
CA GLU A 90 -20.36 21.77 5.45
C GLU A 90 -19.13 21.12 6.08
N GLN A 91 -19.31 20.48 7.25
CA GLN A 91 -18.22 19.78 7.93
C GLN A 91 -17.69 18.60 7.10
N ARG A 92 -18.58 17.85 6.43
CA ARG A 92 -18.17 16.80 5.49
C ARG A 92 -17.42 17.32 4.28
N THR A 93 -17.84 18.49 3.78
CA THR A 93 -17.15 19.15 2.67
C THR A 93 -15.74 19.57 3.08
N GLU A 94 -15.59 20.14 4.27
CA GLU A 94 -14.27 20.51 4.80
C GLU A 94 -13.38 19.30 5.05
N LEU A 95 -13.91 18.24 5.62
CA LEU A 95 -13.18 16.96 5.77
C LEU A 95 -12.70 16.44 4.41
N ARG A 96 -13.57 16.47 3.38
CA ARG A 96 -13.20 16.06 2.02
C ARG A 96 -12.06 16.90 1.45
N LYS A 97 -12.09 18.22 1.65
CA LYS A 97 -11.00 19.11 1.23
C LYS A 97 -9.68 18.78 1.93
N GLN A 98 -9.73 18.53 3.23
CA GLN A 98 -8.54 18.12 3.99
C GLN A 98 -7.93 16.80 3.51
N LEU A 99 -8.76 15.88 3.04
CA LEU A 99 -8.33 14.55 2.60
C LEU A 99 -7.88 14.50 1.14
N ARG A 100 -8.52 15.28 0.24
CA ARG A 100 -8.28 15.29 -1.21
C ARG A 100 -7.68 16.57 -1.76
N GLY A 101 -7.73 17.68 -1.02
CA GLY A 101 -7.48 19.02 -1.53
C GLY A 101 -8.69 19.62 -2.25
N ASP A 102 -8.52 20.82 -2.79
CA ASP A 102 -9.60 21.62 -3.41
C ASP A 102 -9.91 21.24 -4.87
N SER A 103 -9.31 20.19 -5.43
CA SER A 103 -9.52 19.83 -6.83
C SER A 103 -10.91 19.22 -7.07
N PRO A 104 -11.72 19.75 -8.00
CA PRO A 104 -13.02 19.19 -8.34
C PRO A 104 -12.94 17.89 -9.14
N ASP A 105 -11.82 17.67 -9.87
CA ASP A 105 -11.58 16.44 -10.64
C ASP A 105 -10.71 15.45 -9.87
N PRO A 106 -10.96 14.15 -10.01
CA PRO A 106 -10.14 13.12 -9.38
C PRO A 106 -8.70 13.18 -9.93
N VAL A 107 -7.78 13.63 -9.09
CA VAL A 107 -6.36 13.73 -9.42
C VAL A 107 -5.65 12.46 -8.95
N ILE A 108 -4.83 11.87 -9.82
CA ILE A 108 -3.95 10.77 -9.43
C ILE A 108 -2.71 11.35 -8.74
N PRO A 109 -2.54 11.18 -7.41
CA PRO A 109 -1.44 11.82 -6.68
C PRO A 109 -0.07 11.37 -7.18
N PHE A 110 0.03 10.10 -7.59
CA PHE A 110 1.27 9.47 -8.03
C PHE A 110 1.74 9.93 -9.41
N ALA A 111 0.85 10.53 -10.22
CA ALA A 111 1.18 11.09 -11.53
C ALA A 111 1.57 12.58 -11.46
N GLN A 112 1.43 13.22 -10.30
CA GLN A 112 1.72 14.64 -10.16
C GLN A 112 3.22 14.93 -10.20
N PRO A 113 3.64 16.05 -10.81
CA PRO A 113 4.99 16.53 -10.71
C PRO A 113 5.37 16.74 -9.24
N GLY A 114 6.48 16.13 -8.81
CA GLY A 114 6.93 16.21 -7.42
C GLY A 114 6.36 15.13 -6.50
N SER A 115 5.56 14.19 -6.99
CA SER A 115 5.20 13.00 -6.22
C SER A 115 6.46 12.27 -5.76
N MET A 116 6.54 11.99 -4.46
CA MET A 116 7.67 11.29 -3.86
C MET A 116 7.43 9.77 -3.76
N THR A 117 6.24 9.32 -4.09
CA THR A 117 5.89 7.91 -4.10
C THR A 117 6.56 7.21 -5.29
N ARG A 118 7.29 6.14 -5.02
CA ARG A 118 7.79 5.24 -6.07
C ARG A 118 6.69 4.29 -6.49
N VAL A 119 6.49 4.18 -7.79
CA VAL A 119 5.48 3.29 -8.36
C VAL A 119 6.15 2.20 -9.17
N TYR A 120 5.93 0.95 -8.77
CA TYR A 120 6.43 -0.22 -9.47
C TYR A 120 5.29 -1.02 -10.08
N ALA A 121 5.30 -1.13 -11.40
CA ALA A 121 4.38 -2.00 -12.14
C ALA A 121 5.04 -3.37 -12.31
N VAL A 122 4.57 -4.37 -11.54
CA VAL A 122 5.13 -5.72 -11.54
C VAL A 122 4.53 -6.50 -12.69
N ALA A 123 5.36 -6.85 -13.65
CA ALA A 123 4.97 -7.51 -14.90
C ALA A 123 5.70 -8.84 -15.09
N SER A 124 5.12 -9.70 -15.91
CA SER A 124 5.75 -10.96 -16.34
C SER A 124 5.37 -11.29 -17.78
N GLY A 125 6.27 -11.86 -18.55
CA GLY A 125 6.01 -12.24 -19.94
C GLY A 125 5.11 -13.47 -20.09
N LYS A 126 4.91 -14.27 -19.03
CA LYS A 126 4.03 -15.44 -19.01
C LYS A 126 3.37 -15.63 -17.64
N GLY A 127 2.26 -16.34 -17.61
CA GLY A 127 1.63 -16.74 -16.35
C GLY A 127 2.43 -17.81 -15.59
N GLY A 128 2.18 -17.95 -14.27
CA GLY A 128 2.76 -19.01 -13.47
C GLY A 128 4.21 -18.81 -13.00
N VAL A 129 4.80 -17.62 -13.22
CA VAL A 129 6.16 -17.30 -12.74
C VAL A 129 6.20 -16.88 -11.25
N GLY A 130 5.06 -16.81 -10.59
CA GLY A 130 4.97 -16.37 -9.20
C GLY A 130 4.98 -14.85 -9.03
N LYS A 131 4.58 -14.07 -10.05
CA LYS A 131 4.54 -12.61 -10.04
C LYS A 131 3.83 -12.06 -8.79
N SER A 132 2.59 -12.47 -8.52
CA SER A 132 1.81 -12.01 -7.38
C SER A 132 2.43 -12.41 -6.03
N SER A 133 3.05 -13.61 -5.92
CA SER A 133 3.80 -14.01 -4.73
C SER A 133 4.99 -13.09 -4.48
N ILE A 134 5.72 -12.71 -5.52
CA ILE A 134 6.82 -11.73 -5.43
C ILE A 134 6.26 -10.37 -5.03
N THR A 135 5.20 -9.88 -5.68
CA THR A 135 4.57 -8.58 -5.36
C THR A 135 4.17 -8.48 -3.89
N VAL A 136 3.46 -9.49 -3.39
CA VAL A 136 2.97 -9.54 -2.00
C VAL A 136 4.13 -9.57 -0.99
N ASN A 137 5.12 -10.40 -1.23
CA ASN A 137 6.25 -10.52 -0.32
C ASN A 137 7.17 -9.30 -0.37
N LEU A 138 7.38 -8.68 -1.53
CA LEU A 138 8.12 -7.41 -1.63
C LEU A 138 7.39 -6.29 -0.88
N ALA A 139 6.07 -6.17 -1.06
CA ALA A 139 5.27 -5.19 -0.33
C ALA A 139 5.40 -5.37 1.18
N ALA A 140 5.24 -6.61 1.66
CA ALA A 140 5.36 -6.94 3.08
C ALA A 140 6.78 -6.71 3.62
N ALA A 141 7.82 -7.03 2.84
CA ALA A 141 9.21 -6.78 3.23
C ALA A 141 9.52 -5.27 3.32
N MET A 142 9.02 -4.46 2.37
CA MET A 142 9.17 -3.00 2.40
C MET A 142 8.45 -2.38 3.60
N ALA A 143 7.22 -2.84 3.91
CA ALA A 143 6.49 -2.39 5.09
C ALA A 143 7.22 -2.77 6.39
N ALA A 144 7.80 -3.98 6.47
CA ALA A 144 8.62 -4.40 7.60
C ALA A 144 9.91 -3.57 7.75
N GLN A 145 10.39 -2.93 6.67
CA GLN A 145 11.50 -1.97 6.68
C GLN A 145 11.06 -0.54 7.03
N GLY A 146 9.79 -0.32 7.40
CA GLY A 146 9.25 0.96 7.85
C GLY A 146 8.73 1.87 6.75
N LEU A 147 8.56 1.37 5.51
CA LEU A 147 7.96 2.14 4.42
C LEU A 147 6.43 2.07 4.46
N SER A 148 5.77 3.17 4.10
CA SER A 148 4.34 3.21 3.82
C SER A 148 4.08 2.62 2.43
N VAL A 149 3.40 1.47 2.36
CA VAL A 149 3.25 0.73 1.10
C VAL A 149 1.79 0.49 0.74
N GLY A 150 1.45 0.76 -0.52
CA GLY A 150 0.19 0.39 -1.15
C GLY A 150 0.35 -0.72 -2.17
N VAL A 151 -0.67 -1.55 -2.34
CA VAL A 151 -0.72 -2.59 -3.37
C VAL A 151 -2.04 -2.50 -4.14
N VAL A 152 -1.93 -2.40 -5.46
CA VAL A 152 -3.06 -2.52 -6.39
C VAL A 152 -2.96 -3.86 -7.09
N ASP A 153 -3.94 -4.73 -6.90
CA ASP A 153 -4.12 -5.93 -7.69
C ASP A 153 -4.90 -5.57 -8.96
N ALA A 154 -4.18 -5.46 -10.05
CA ALA A 154 -4.71 -5.13 -11.37
C ALA A 154 -4.92 -6.37 -12.25
N ASP A 155 -4.68 -7.58 -11.73
CA ASP A 155 -4.97 -8.84 -12.45
C ASP A 155 -6.44 -9.18 -12.34
N ILE A 156 -7.23 -8.68 -13.30
CA ILE A 156 -8.68 -8.86 -13.36
C ILE A 156 -9.16 -10.30 -13.56
N TYR A 157 -8.32 -11.14 -14.12
CA TYR A 157 -8.67 -12.54 -14.41
C TYR A 157 -8.21 -13.49 -13.32
N GLY A 158 -7.21 -13.08 -12.52
CA GLY A 158 -6.57 -13.92 -11.54
C GLY A 158 -6.24 -13.18 -10.24
N PHE A 159 -7.12 -12.27 -9.80
CA PHE A 159 -6.90 -11.50 -8.58
C PHE A 159 -6.62 -12.42 -7.38
N SER A 160 -5.45 -12.27 -6.81
CA SER A 160 -4.94 -13.16 -5.76
C SER A 160 -4.35 -12.42 -4.56
N VAL A 161 -3.96 -11.16 -4.75
CA VAL A 161 -3.27 -10.35 -3.74
C VAL A 161 -4.03 -10.27 -2.41
N PRO A 162 -5.35 -9.99 -2.37
CA PRO A 162 -6.08 -9.93 -1.11
C PRO A 162 -6.01 -11.24 -0.32
N ARG A 163 -6.20 -12.37 -1.00
CA ARG A 163 -6.11 -13.71 -0.37
C ARG A 163 -4.70 -13.96 0.17
N MET A 164 -3.67 -13.66 -0.61
CA MET A 164 -2.27 -13.88 -0.24
C MET A 164 -1.81 -13.00 0.93
N LEU A 165 -2.51 -11.89 1.19
CA LEU A 165 -2.31 -11.00 2.33
C LEU A 165 -3.30 -11.24 3.48
N GLY A 166 -4.20 -12.23 3.37
CA GLY A 166 -5.21 -12.50 4.38
C GLY A 166 -6.25 -11.38 4.53
N VAL A 167 -6.44 -10.55 3.49
CA VAL A 167 -7.44 -9.47 3.48
C VAL A 167 -8.81 -10.06 3.24
N THR A 168 -9.68 -10.02 4.25
CA THR A 168 -11.08 -10.45 4.18
C THR A 168 -12.06 -9.29 4.21
N ALA A 169 -11.62 -8.12 4.70
CA ALA A 169 -12.43 -6.92 4.75
C ALA A 169 -12.65 -6.34 3.35
N ARG A 170 -13.82 -5.75 3.14
CA ARG A 170 -14.14 -5.00 1.91
C ARG A 170 -13.74 -3.53 2.08
N PRO A 171 -13.44 -2.83 0.97
CA PRO A 171 -13.31 -1.38 1.00
C PRO A 171 -14.58 -0.71 1.53
N THR A 172 -14.41 0.33 2.32
CA THR A 172 -15.50 1.21 2.78
C THR A 172 -15.46 2.53 2.02
N GLN A 173 -16.42 3.40 2.25
CA GLN A 173 -16.46 4.72 1.62
C GLN A 173 -16.64 5.81 2.67
N VAL A 174 -15.79 6.83 2.59
CA VAL A 174 -15.88 8.05 3.38
C VAL A 174 -15.87 9.25 2.42
N GLU A 175 -16.93 10.03 2.43
CA GLU A 175 -17.08 11.24 1.58
C GLU A 175 -16.74 11.01 0.09
N GLY A 176 -17.16 9.88 -0.44
CA GLY A 176 -16.93 9.49 -1.84
C GLY A 176 -15.53 8.96 -2.12
N MET A 177 -14.66 8.87 -1.11
CA MET A 177 -13.37 8.20 -1.22
C MET A 177 -13.49 6.72 -0.84
N ILE A 178 -12.73 5.89 -1.51
CA ILE A 178 -12.62 4.46 -1.22
C ILE A 178 -11.54 4.27 -0.15
N MET A 179 -11.92 3.76 1.01
CA MET A 179 -10.97 3.42 2.07
C MET A 179 -10.48 2.00 1.86
N PRO A 180 -9.18 1.80 1.57
CA PRO A 180 -8.63 0.48 1.30
C PRO A 180 -8.52 -0.34 2.58
N PRO A 181 -8.92 -1.62 2.59
CA PRO A 181 -8.60 -2.50 3.70
C PRO A 181 -7.09 -2.62 3.86
N ARG A 182 -6.67 -2.96 5.08
CA ARG A 182 -5.25 -3.10 5.40
C ARG A 182 -4.94 -4.47 6.01
N ALA A 183 -3.76 -4.99 5.65
CA ALA A 183 -3.16 -6.15 6.26
C ALA A 183 -1.63 -5.97 6.31
N HIS A 184 -0.98 -6.43 7.37
CA HIS A 184 0.48 -6.36 7.53
C HIS A 184 1.07 -4.94 7.32
N GLY A 185 0.31 -3.89 7.68
CA GLY A 185 0.71 -2.49 7.43
C GLY A 185 0.46 -1.98 6.01
N LEU A 186 0.07 -2.83 5.07
CA LEU A 186 -0.19 -2.51 3.67
C LEU A 186 -1.62 -1.99 3.45
N ALA A 187 -1.78 -0.99 2.59
CA ALA A 187 -3.07 -0.63 2.01
C ALA A 187 -3.28 -1.45 0.74
N VAL A 188 -4.43 -2.11 0.59
CA VAL A 188 -4.67 -3.06 -0.51
C VAL A 188 -5.95 -2.76 -1.24
N ILE A 189 -5.88 -2.65 -2.56
CA ILE A 189 -7.05 -2.58 -3.44
C ILE A 189 -6.91 -3.65 -4.52
N SER A 190 -8.00 -4.36 -4.77
CA SER A 190 -8.12 -5.32 -5.87
C SER A 190 -9.46 -5.16 -6.56
N ILE A 191 -9.46 -5.37 -7.86
CA ILE A 191 -10.69 -5.36 -8.65
C ILE A 191 -11.69 -6.42 -8.16
N GLY A 192 -11.18 -7.54 -7.63
CA GLY A 192 -11.97 -8.60 -7.04
C GLY A 192 -12.81 -8.19 -5.83
N MET A 193 -12.43 -7.11 -5.14
CA MET A 193 -13.18 -6.62 -3.98
C MET A 193 -14.50 -5.95 -4.35
N PHE A 194 -14.65 -5.54 -5.61
CA PHE A 194 -15.84 -4.85 -6.14
C PHE A 194 -16.75 -5.77 -6.97
N THR A 195 -16.31 -6.99 -7.23
CA THR A 195 -17.10 -7.99 -7.94
C THR A 195 -17.94 -8.81 -6.96
N PRO A 196 -19.29 -8.88 -7.15
CA PRO A 196 -20.12 -9.73 -6.31
C PRO A 196 -19.86 -11.21 -6.63
N GLY A 197 -19.32 -11.94 -5.67
CA GLY A 197 -19.07 -13.39 -5.79
C GLY A 197 -18.06 -13.73 -6.91
N ASN A 198 -18.14 -14.96 -7.45
CA ASN A 198 -17.33 -15.42 -8.57
C ASN A 198 -18.02 -15.19 -9.93
N ALA A 199 -18.88 -14.17 -10.04
CA ALA A 199 -19.54 -13.90 -11.33
C ALA A 199 -18.50 -13.45 -12.37
N PRO A 200 -18.46 -14.08 -13.55
CA PRO A 200 -17.56 -13.66 -14.61
C PRO A 200 -17.97 -12.26 -15.10
N VAL A 201 -17.16 -11.27 -14.80
CA VAL A 201 -17.33 -9.92 -15.34
C VAL A 201 -16.49 -9.81 -16.61
N VAL A 202 -17.13 -9.53 -17.73
CA VAL A 202 -16.42 -9.26 -18.98
C VAL A 202 -15.91 -7.83 -18.98
N TRP A 203 -14.66 -7.68 -18.62
CA TRP A 203 -13.97 -6.39 -18.64
C TRP A 203 -13.55 -6.04 -20.08
N ARG A 204 -14.01 -4.90 -20.57
CA ARG A 204 -13.53 -4.33 -21.83
C ARG A 204 -12.48 -3.26 -21.53
N GLY A 205 -11.51 -3.04 -22.44
CA GLY A 205 -10.40 -2.11 -22.25
C GLY A 205 -10.76 -0.75 -21.63
N PRO A 206 -11.79 -0.03 -22.14
CA PRO A 206 -12.19 1.27 -21.55
C PRO A 206 -12.74 1.17 -20.12
N MET A 207 -13.44 0.08 -19.78
CA MET A 207 -13.93 -0.14 -18.41
C MET A 207 -12.79 -0.40 -17.44
N LEU A 208 -11.81 -1.16 -17.89
CA LEU A 208 -10.62 -1.47 -17.14
C LEU A 208 -9.78 -0.22 -16.85
N HIS A 209 -9.53 0.59 -17.88
CA HIS A 209 -8.83 1.87 -17.74
C HIS A 209 -9.51 2.76 -16.70
N ARG A 210 -10.83 2.87 -16.75
CA ARG A 210 -11.63 3.65 -15.80
C ARG A 210 -11.54 3.10 -14.37
N ALA A 211 -11.59 1.78 -14.21
CA ALA A 211 -11.46 1.15 -12.89
C ALA A 211 -10.06 1.41 -12.29
N LEU A 212 -9.00 1.28 -13.09
CA LEU A 212 -7.64 1.60 -12.67
C LEU A 212 -7.48 3.08 -12.32
N GLN A 213 -8.07 3.98 -13.12
CA GLN A 213 -8.08 5.40 -12.80
C GLN A 213 -8.77 5.68 -11.46
N GLN A 214 -9.92 5.05 -11.19
CA GLN A 214 -10.60 5.17 -9.90
C GLN A 214 -9.76 4.62 -8.74
N PHE A 215 -9.08 3.49 -8.90
CA PHE A 215 -8.20 2.94 -7.86
C PHE A 215 -7.03 3.86 -7.56
N LEU A 216 -6.51 4.56 -8.54
CA LEU A 216 -5.40 5.47 -8.36
C LEU A 216 -5.82 6.85 -7.83
N ALA A 217 -7.03 7.32 -8.17
CA ALA A 217 -7.51 8.66 -7.84
C ALA A 217 -8.51 8.70 -6.68
N ASP A 218 -9.41 7.72 -6.56
CA ASP A 218 -10.51 7.74 -5.59
C ASP A 218 -10.21 6.95 -4.31
N VAL A 219 -9.19 6.10 -4.32
CA VAL A 219 -8.75 5.41 -3.11
C VAL A 219 -7.94 6.36 -2.23
N TYR A 220 -8.27 6.38 -0.95
CA TYR A 220 -7.49 7.11 0.04
C TYR A 220 -6.23 6.33 0.42
N TRP A 221 -5.15 6.63 -0.27
CA TRP A 221 -3.86 5.96 -0.06
C TRP A 221 -3.08 6.51 1.13
N GLY A 222 -3.35 7.78 1.53
CA GLY A 222 -2.46 8.52 2.44
C GLY A 222 -1.10 8.81 1.77
N ASP A 223 -0.11 9.11 2.61
CA ASP A 223 1.25 9.35 2.13
C ASP A 223 1.98 8.02 1.97
N LEU A 224 2.15 7.58 0.74
CA LEU A 224 2.89 6.35 0.41
C LEU A 224 4.34 6.66 0.02
N ASP A 225 5.26 5.82 0.50
CA ASP A 225 6.63 5.75 -0.02
C ASP A 225 6.68 4.92 -1.30
N VAL A 226 5.89 3.83 -1.35
CA VAL A 226 5.88 2.88 -2.47
C VAL A 226 4.46 2.43 -2.81
N LEU A 227 4.15 2.38 -4.11
CA LEU A 227 2.96 1.74 -4.66
C LEU A 227 3.37 0.60 -5.59
N LEU A 228 2.93 -0.61 -5.32
CA LEU A 228 3.12 -1.77 -6.18
C LEU A 228 1.83 -2.09 -6.92
N LEU A 229 1.91 -2.28 -8.23
CA LEU A 229 0.79 -2.72 -9.06
C LEU A 229 1.07 -4.13 -9.57
N ASP A 230 0.26 -5.10 -9.16
CA ASP A 230 0.34 -6.47 -9.66
C ASP A 230 -0.41 -6.58 -10.99
N LEU A 231 0.30 -6.58 -12.13
CA LEU A 231 -0.30 -6.59 -13.46
C LEU A 231 -0.73 -8.01 -13.87
N PRO A 232 -1.70 -8.18 -14.78
CA PRO A 232 -1.94 -9.47 -15.39
C PRO A 232 -0.72 -9.97 -16.17
N PRO A 233 -0.59 -11.28 -16.39
CA PRO A 233 0.50 -11.82 -17.22
C PRO A 233 0.38 -11.32 -18.66
N GLY A 234 1.53 -11.06 -19.28
CA GLY A 234 1.62 -10.53 -20.64
C GLY A 234 1.71 -9.01 -20.69
N THR A 235 1.51 -8.46 -21.88
CA THR A 235 1.76 -7.04 -22.23
C THR A 235 0.51 -6.37 -22.80
N GLY A 236 -0.67 -6.73 -22.25
CA GLY A 236 -1.95 -6.29 -22.78
C GLY A 236 -2.40 -4.90 -22.31
N ASP A 237 -3.69 -4.62 -22.50
CA ASP A 237 -4.35 -3.32 -22.26
C ASP A 237 -4.10 -2.73 -20.85
N VAL A 238 -3.90 -3.59 -19.84
CA VAL A 238 -3.62 -3.15 -18.46
C VAL A 238 -2.29 -2.42 -18.38
N ALA A 239 -1.23 -2.98 -18.95
CA ALA A 239 0.09 -2.37 -18.93
C ALA A 239 0.10 -1.01 -19.65
N ILE A 240 -0.59 -0.92 -20.79
CA ILE A 240 -0.76 0.33 -21.54
C ILE A 240 -1.57 1.35 -20.73
N SER A 241 -2.66 0.91 -20.10
CA SER A 241 -3.49 1.79 -19.25
C SER A 241 -2.69 2.34 -18.05
N ILE A 242 -1.91 1.50 -17.39
CA ILE A 242 -1.04 1.93 -16.28
C ILE A 242 0.00 2.95 -16.75
N ALA A 243 0.62 2.71 -17.90
CA ALA A 243 1.60 3.65 -18.45
C ALA A 243 1.00 5.01 -18.80
N GLN A 244 -0.24 5.04 -19.27
CA GLN A 244 -0.97 6.28 -19.54
C GLN A 244 -1.35 7.03 -18.25
N LEU A 245 -1.79 6.29 -17.22
CA LEU A 245 -2.20 6.86 -15.94
C LEU A 245 -1.01 7.24 -15.05
N LEU A 246 0.09 6.51 -15.15
CA LEU A 246 1.29 6.63 -14.33
C LEU A 246 2.56 6.61 -15.21
N PRO A 247 2.83 7.69 -15.95
CA PRO A 247 3.98 7.73 -16.87
C PRO A 247 5.34 7.51 -16.17
N ASN A 248 5.42 7.86 -14.89
CA ASN A 248 6.63 7.72 -14.07
C ASN A 248 6.74 6.36 -13.36
N ALA A 249 5.79 5.43 -13.59
CA ALA A 249 5.90 4.10 -13.01
C ALA A 249 7.04 3.32 -13.68
N GLU A 250 7.80 2.60 -12.86
CA GLU A 250 8.91 1.76 -13.30
C GLU A 250 8.44 0.30 -13.42
N LEU A 251 8.83 -0.37 -14.51
CA LEU A 251 8.52 -1.78 -14.72
C LEU A 251 9.46 -2.67 -13.91
N LEU A 252 8.90 -3.57 -13.10
CA LEU A 252 9.62 -4.61 -12.38
C LEU A 252 9.29 -5.96 -13.02
N ILE A 253 10.25 -6.59 -13.65
CA ILE A 253 10.02 -7.79 -14.45
C ILE A 253 10.30 -9.04 -13.61
N VAL A 254 9.29 -9.91 -13.46
CA VAL A 254 9.44 -11.21 -12.80
C VAL A 254 9.53 -12.32 -13.84
N THR A 255 10.56 -13.15 -13.72
CA THR A 255 10.82 -14.28 -14.61
C THR A 255 11.25 -15.52 -13.82
N THR A 256 11.56 -16.61 -14.51
CA THR A 256 12.08 -17.86 -13.98
C THR A 256 13.41 -18.22 -14.67
N PRO A 257 14.23 -19.14 -14.14
CA PRO A 257 15.51 -19.52 -14.73
C PRO A 257 15.45 -20.13 -16.14
N GLN A 258 14.25 -20.50 -16.60
CA GLN A 258 14.08 -21.18 -17.90
C GLN A 258 14.59 -20.32 -19.08
N MET A 259 15.26 -20.95 -20.03
CA MET A 259 15.85 -20.33 -21.21
C MET A 259 14.85 -19.66 -22.19
N ALA A 260 13.54 -19.86 -22.03
CA ALA A 260 12.49 -19.12 -22.76
C ALA A 260 12.45 -17.61 -22.39
N ALA A 261 13.50 -17.13 -21.75
CA ALA A 261 13.71 -15.76 -21.32
C ALA A 261 13.65 -14.75 -22.48
N HIS A 262 13.99 -15.15 -23.70
CA HIS A 262 14.02 -14.24 -24.85
C HIS A 262 12.63 -13.66 -25.18
N GLU A 263 11.61 -14.51 -25.24
CA GLU A 263 10.25 -14.05 -25.50
C GLU A 263 9.69 -13.12 -24.38
N VAL A 264 10.10 -13.37 -23.13
CA VAL A 264 9.71 -12.52 -21.98
C VAL A 264 10.35 -11.14 -22.12
N ALA A 265 11.64 -11.11 -22.47
CA ALA A 265 12.38 -9.87 -22.66
C ALA A 265 11.86 -9.07 -23.85
N GLU A 266 11.56 -9.73 -24.98
CA GLU A 266 11.00 -9.06 -26.16
C GLU A 266 9.67 -8.38 -25.84
N ARG A 267 8.75 -9.09 -25.19
CA ARG A 267 7.43 -8.53 -24.84
C ARG A 267 7.54 -7.39 -23.83
N ALA A 268 8.29 -7.58 -22.74
CA ALA A 268 8.45 -6.55 -21.73
C ALA A 268 9.20 -5.32 -22.27
N GLY A 269 10.24 -5.55 -23.09
CA GLY A 269 10.99 -4.49 -23.77
C GLY A 269 10.12 -3.70 -24.76
N ALA A 270 9.28 -4.37 -25.53
CA ALA A 270 8.36 -3.73 -26.45
C ALA A 270 7.36 -2.81 -25.71
N VAL A 271 6.81 -3.25 -24.57
CA VAL A 271 5.95 -2.40 -23.75
C VAL A 271 6.71 -1.22 -23.19
N ALA A 272 7.90 -1.43 -22.61
CA ALA A 272 8.71 -0.36 -22.05
C ALA A 272 9.03 0.73 -23.09
N LEU A 273 9.39 0.32 -24.31
CA LEU A 273 9.61 1.25 -25.43
C LEU A 273 8.35 1.97 -25.89
N GLN A 274 7.25 1.23 -26.05
CA GLN A 274 5.98 1.80 -26.50
C GLN A 274 5.41 2.79 -25.50
N THR A 275 5.62 2.54 -24.21
CA THR A 275 5.07 3.34 -23.10
C THR A 275 6.06 4.35 -22.53
N HIS A 276 7.31 4.35 -23.02
CA HIS A 276 8.42 5.18 -22.50
C HIS A 276 8.70 4.98 -21.00
N GLN A 277 8.34 3.82 -20.45
CA GLN A 277 8.59 3.50 -19.04
C GLN A 277 9.99 2.97 -18.82
N GLN A 278 10.57 3.31 -17.68
CA GLN A 278 11.85 2.76 -17.26
C GLN A 278 11.67 1.35 -16.69
N ILE A 279 12.71 0.53 -16.79
CA ILE A 279 12.74 -0.80 -16.17
C ILE A 279 13.59 -0.70 -14.90
N ALA A 280 12.94 -0.88 -13.73
CA ALA A 280 13.60 -0.89 -12.42
C ALA A 280 14.59 -2.06 -12.30
N GLY A 281 14.25 -3.19 -12.92
CA GLY A 281 15.10 -4.38 -12.96
C GLY A 281 14.32 -5.68 -13.15
N VAL A 282 15.06 -6.78 -13.06
CA VAL A 282 14.55 -8.14 -13.22
C VAL A 282 14.69 -8.90 -11.89
N ILE A 283 13.68 -9.68 -11.56
CA ILE A 283 13.69 -10.64 -10.42
C ILE A 283 13.53 -12.03 -11.01
N GLU A 284 14.48 -12.91 -10.74
CA GLU A 284 14.37 -14.32 -11.08
C GLU A 284 13.75 -15.08 -9.90
N ASN A 285 12.55 -15.57 -10.09
CA ASN A 285 11.87 -16.41 -9.11
C ASN A 285 12.06 -17.89 -9.45
N MET A 286 11.85 -18.78 -8.47
CA MET A 286 12.04 -20.24 -8.61
C MET A 286 13.48 -20.59 -9.02
N SER A 287 14.44 -19.89 -8.48
CA SER A 287 15.86 -20.04 -8.77
C SER A 287 16.51 -21.14 -7.94
N GLY A 288 17.59 -21.70 -8.47
CA GLY A 288 18.44 -22.66 -7.80
C GLY A 288 17.90 -24.09 -7.79
N PRO A 289 18.73 -25.03 -7.33
CA PRO A 289 18.38 -26.44 -7.31
C PRO A 289 17.41 -26.81 -6.20
N VAL A 290 16.60 -27.81 -6.46
CA VAL A 290 15.97 -28.64 -5.43
C VAL A 290 16.80 -29.88 -5.21
N TYR A 291 16.71 -30.48 -4.02
CA TYR A 291 17.48 -31.68 -3.70
C TYR A 291 16.57 -32.89 -3.65
N ASP A 292 16.97 -33.98 -4.29
CA ASP A 292 16.28 -35.26 -4.22
C ASP A 292 16.47 -35.94 -2.84
N ALA A 293 15.83 -37.08 -2.64
CA ALA A 293 15.95 -37.87 -1.40
C ALA A 293 17.40 -38.38 -1.09
N ASN A 294 18.27 -38.39 -2.10
CA ASN A 294 19.67 -38.78 -1.98
C ASN A 294 20.61 -37.57 -1.79
N GLY A 295 20.06 -36.35 -1.77
CA GLY A 295 20.83 -35.10 -1.66
C GLY A 295 21.45 -34.62 -2.98
N ASN A 296 21.05 -35.15 -4.13
CA ASN A 296 21.52 -34.68 -5.42
C ASN A 296 20.77 -33.39 -5.81
N ALA A 297 21.50 -32.41 -6.30
CA ALA A 297 20.94 -31.16 -6.80
C ALA A 297 20.26 -31.37 -8.17
N ILE A 298 19.02 -30.92 -8.27
CA ILE A 298 18.24 -30.95 -9.51
C ILE A 298 17.85 -29.53 -9.89
N GLU A 299 18.34 -29.04 -11.02
CA GLU A 299 17.95 -27.74 -11.61
C GLU A 299 16.56 -27.85 -12.25
N LEU A 300 15.50 -27.71 -11.44
CA LEU A 300 14.12 -27.96 -11.87
C LEU A 300 13.66 -27.02 -12.99
N PHE A 301 14.11 -25.77 -12.97
CA PHE A 301 13.78 -24.75 -13.97
C PHE A 301 15.01 -24.29 -14.76
N GLY A 302 16.17 -24.94 -14.62
CA GLY A 302 17.43 -24.50 -15.21
C GLY A 302 18.05 -23.34 -14.46
N SER A 303 18.97 -22.60 -15.12
CA SER A 303 19.70 -21.50 -14.52
C SER A 303 19.96 -20.34 -15.51
N GLY A 304 20.16 -19.14 -14.98
CA GLY A 304 20.63 -17.97 -15.76
C GLY A 304 19.58 -17.23 -16.57
N GLY A 305 18.31 -17.66 -16.54
CA GLY A 305 17.23 -17.00 -17.30
C GLY A 305 17.03 -15.54 -16.92
N GLY A 306 17.10 -15.18 -15.64
CA GLY A 306 16.93 -13.82 -15.17
C GLY A 306 18.02 -12.87 -15.67
N GLN A 307 19.29 -13.31 -15.70
CA GLN A 307 20.38 -12.52 -16.25
C GLN A 307 20.22 -12.35 -17.76
N ALA A 308 19.85 -13.42 -18.47
CA ALA A 308 19.60 -13.37 -19.91
C ALA A 308 18.47 -12.39 -20.28
N VAL A 309 17.39 -12.33 -19.46
CA VAL A 309 16.32 -11.33 -19.60
C VAL A 309 16.85 -9.93 -19.38
N ALA A 310 17.60 -9.69 -18.31
CA ALA A 310 18.17 -8.37 -17.99
C ALA A 310 19.07 -7.87 -19.13
N ASP A 311 19.97 -8.71 -19.65
CA ASP A 311 20.88 -8.39 -20.76
C ASP A 311 20.11 -8.12 -22.06
N SER A 312 19.06 -8.89 -22.35
CA SER A 312 18.23 -8.68 -23.52
C SER A 312 17.44 -7.38 -23.44
N LEU A 313 16.84 -7.08 -22.28
CA LEU A 313 16.14 -5.82 -22.04
C LEU A 313 17.08 -4.62 -22.16
N ALA A 314 18.30 -4.72 -21.61
CA ALA A 314 19.30 -3.66 -21.71
C ALA A 314 19.67 -3.37 -23.19
N ARG A 315 19.82 -4.41 -24.02
CA ARG A 315 20.06 -4.24 -25.47
C ARG A 315 18.88 -3.60 -26.19
N THR A 316 17.65 -4.03 -25.86
CA THR A 316 16.42 -3.56 -26.51
C THR A 316 16.10 -2.11 -26.16
N THR A 317 16.24 -1.73 -24.87
CA THR A 317 15.90 -0.38 -24.40
C THR A 317 17.03 0.61 -24.48
N GLY A 318 18.27 0.16 -24.69
CA GLY A 318 19.45 1.01 -24.63
C GLY A 318 19.81 1.54 -23.23
N THR A 319 19.15 1.02 -22.18
CA THR A 319 19.34 1.42 -20.79
C THR A 319 19.92 0.27 -19.97
N ARG A 320 20.56 0.59 -18.84
CA ARG A 320 21.08 -0.45 -17.95
C ARG A 320 19.90 -1.11 -17.20
N VAL A 321 19.71 -2.41 -17.41
CA VAL A 321 18.75 -3.23 -16.67
C VAL A 321 19.51 -4.24 -15.81
N GLN A 322 19.21 -4.29 -14.52
CA GLN A 322 19.92 -5.15 -13.56
C GLN A 322 19.06 -6.35 -13.16
N LEU A 323 19.70 -7.49 -12.94
CA LEU A 323 19.12 -8.58 -12.15
C LEU A 323 19.19 -8.15 -10.67
N LEU A 324 18.04 -7.81 -10.09
CA LEU A 324 17.92 -7.31 -8.71
C LEU A 324 18.19 -8.42 -7.69
N GLY A 325 17.79 -9.65 -8.03
CA GLY A 325 18.01 -10.82 -7.19
C GLY A 325 17.36 -12.08 -7.74
N GLN A 326 17.73 -13.17 -7.11
CA GLN A 326 17.24 -14.52 -7.40
C GLN A 326 16.55 -15.05 -6.14
N VAL A 327 15.28 -15.40 -6.28
CA VAL A 327 14.47 -15.96 -5.19
C VAL A 327 14.46 -17.48 -5.34
N PRO A 328 15.03 -18.22 -4.40
CA PRO A 328 15.08 -19.68 -4.50
C PRO A 328 13.69 -20.30 -4.41
N ILE A 329 13.58 -21.52 -4.95
CA ILE A 329 12.35 -22.33 -4.79
C ILE A 329 12.13 -22.57 -3.30
N ASP A 330 10.96 -22.13 -2.81
CA ASP A 330 10.55 -22.38 -1.43
C ASP A 330 9.03 -22.66 -1.40
N VAL A 331 8.67 -23.84 -0.97
CA VAL A 331 7.27 -24.28 -0.88
C VAL A 331 6.46 -23.41 0.08
N ARG A 332 7.12 -22.80 1.06
CA ARG A 332 6.49 -21.91 2.06
C ARG A 332 6.00 -20.60 1.46
N LEU A 333 6.56 -20.14 0.31
CA LEU A 333 5.99 -19.00 -0.43
C LEU A 333 4.55 -19.28 -0.88
N ARG A 334 4.30 -20.52 -1.36
CA ARG A 334 2.96 -20.96 -1.74
C ARG A 334 2.06 -21.13 -0.51
N GLU A 335 2.55 -21.86 0.50
CA GLU A 335 1.78 -22.15 1.72
C GLU A 335 1.43 -20.87 2.48
N GLY A 336 2.36 -19.94 2.59
CA GLY A 336 2.13 -18.61 3.17
C GLY A 336 1.10 -17.81 2.39
N GLY A 337 1.21 -17.80 1.05
CA GLY A 337 0.22 -17.16 0.19
C GLY A 337 -1.18 -17.77 0.30
N ASP A 338 -1.29 -19.09 0.43
CA ASP A 338 -2.56 -19.78 0.65
C ASP A 338 -3.15 -19.49 2.04
N ALA A 339 -2.29 -19.27 3.03
CA ALA A 339 -2.68 -18.97 4.42
C ALA A 339 -2.85 -17.47 4.71
N GLY A 340 -2.59 -16.58 3.73
CA GLY A 340 -2.64 -15.12 3.92
C GLY A 340 -1.50 -14.58 4.79
N ARG A 341 -0.37 -15.27 4.85
CA ARG A 341 0.81 -14.93 5.66
C ARG A 341 2.06 -14.90 4.78
N PRO A 342 2.52 -13.70 4.35
CA PRO A 342 3.72 -13.58 3.54
C PRO A 342 4.96 -14.18 4.21
N LEU A 343 5.73 -15.00 3.49
CA LEU A 343 6.92 -15.70 4.02
C LEU A 343 7.95 -14.73 4.61
N VAL A 344 8.11 -13.56 4.03
CA VAL A 344 9.07 -12.55 4.51
C VAL A 344 8.78 -12.05 5.93
N LEU A 345 7.55 -12.24 6.41
CA LEU A 345 7.15 -11.91 7.79
C LEU A 345 7.24 -13.14 8.70
N ASP A 346 6.88 -14.34 8.20
CA ASP A 346 6.88 -15.59 8.98
C ASP A 346 8.30 -16.14 9.17
N ASP A 347 9.13 -16.11 8.12
CA ASP A 347 10.53 -16.58 8.17
C ASP A 347 11.44 -15.71 7.30
N PRO A 348 11.80 -14.50 7.78
CA PRO A 348 12.63 -13.54 7.05
C PRO A 348 14.06 -14.04 6.79
N GLN A 349 14.52 -15.05 7.54
CA GLN A 349 15.87 -15.60 7.41
C GLN A 349 15.94 -16.82 6.47
N SER A 350 14.81 -17.31 5.98
CA SER A 350 14.81 -18.33 4.91
C SER A 350 15.51 -17.81 3.66
N GLY A 351 16.01 -18.73 2.82
CA GLY A 351 16.68 -18.34 1.57
C GLY A 351 15.82 -17.42 0.70
N ALA A 352 14.52 -17.74 0.56
CA ALA A 352 13.58 -16.89 -0.18
C ALA A 352 13.23 -15.59 0.57
N GLY A 353 13.00 -15.64 1.89
CA GLY A 353 12.75 -14.48 2.72
C GLY A 353 13.89 -13.47 2.68
N ALA A 354 15.12 -13.93 2.90
CA ALA A 354 16.31 -13.08 2.87
C ALA A 354 16.55 -12.45 1.49
N ALA A 355 16.38 -13.23 0.41
CA ALA A 355 16.48 -12.69 -0.96
C ALA A 355 15.46 -11.60 -1.23
N LEU A 356 14.19 -11.80 -0.82
CA LEU A 356 13.13 -10.82 -1.00
C LEU A 356 13.36 -9.55 -0.17
N HIS A 357 13.87 -9.68 1.07
CA HIS A 357 14.26 -8.51 1.89
C HIS A 357 15.40 -7.72 1.25
N GLN A 358 16.39 -8.38 0.65
CA GLN A 358 17.48 -7.71 -0.05
C GLN A 358 16.98 -6.98 -1.30
N ILE A 359 16.08 -7.59 -2.08
CA ILE A 359 15.47 -6.95 -3.25
C ILE A 359 14.62 -5.74 -2.81
N ALA A 360 13.80 -5.89 -1.76
CA ALA A 360 13.00 -4.82 -1.19
C ALA A 360 13.87 -3.65 -0.73
N ALA A 361 15.00 -3.92 -0.06
CA ALA A 361 15.95 -2.88 0.35
C ALA A 361 16.53 -2.12 -0.84
N LYS A 362 16.92 -2.81 -1.94
CA LYS A 362 17.42 -2.16 -3.16
C LYS A 362 16.38 -1.24 -3.80
N LEU A 363 15.11 -1.67 -3.83
CA LEU A 363 14.01 -0.89 -4.39
C LEU A 363 13.55 0.24 -3.46
N GLY A 364 13.61 0.03 -2.15
CA GLY A 364 13.21 1.00 -1.13
C GLY A 364 14.24 2.09 -0.85
N GLN A 365 15.54 1.84 -1.14
CA GLN A 365 16.60 2.83 -0.97
C GLN A 365 16.42 3.95 -1.99
N ARG A 366 15.71 4.99 -1.57
CA ARG A 366 15.70 6.28 -2.24
C ARG A 366 16.63 7.19 -1.44
N GLU A 367 17.59 7.83 -2.10
CA GLU A 367 18.13 9.08 -1.56
C GLU A 367 16.94 10.02 -1.42
N ARG A 368 16.51 10.26 -0.19
CA ARG A 368 15.50 11.30 0.08
C ARG A 368 16.14 12.60 -0.40
N GLY A 369 15.68 13.12 -1.53
CA GLY A 369 16.00 14.47 -1.92
C GLY A 369 15.65 15.39 -0.76
N LEU A 370 16.36 16.51 -0.61
CA LEU A 370 16.14 17.50 0.47
C LEU A 370 14.76 18.19 0.43
N ALA A 371 13.88 17.79 -0.47
CA ALA A 371 12.50 18.29 -0.58
C ALA A 371 11.73 17.91 0.70
N GLY A 372 11.29 18.92 1.46
CA GLY A 372 10.58 18.77 2.73
C GLY A 372 11.47 18.72 3.97
N VAL A 373 12.80 18.70 3.82
CA VAL A 373 13.71 18.89 4.95
C VAL A 373 13.86 20.39 5.21
N SER A 374 13.52 20.85 6.43
CA SER A 374 13.82 22.21 6.84
C SER A 374 15.34 22.40 6.85
N LEU A 375 15.84 23.20 5.94
CA LEU A 375 17.27 23.46 5.80
C LEU A 375 17.84 24.34 6.93
N GLY A 376 16.99 24.78 7.88
CA GLY A 376 17.42 25.66 8.98
C GLY A 376 17.92 27.04 8.51
N ILE A 377 17.65 27.40 7.26
CA ILE A 377 18.09 28.68 6.69
C ILE A 377 17.02 29.74 7.06
N THR A 378 17.35 30.64 7.97
CA THR A 378 16.53 31.81 8.27
C THR A 378 16.89 32.90 7.26
N PRO A 379 15.91 33.48 6.52
CA PRO A 379 16.21 34.61 5.66
C PRO A 379 16.76 35.77 6.48
N VAL A 380 17.96 36.25 6.17
CA VAL A 380 18.49 37.46 6.77
C VAL A 380 17.69 38.63 6.16
N SER A 381 16.84 39.28 6.98
CA SER A 381 16.20 40.51 6.59
C SER A 381 17.27 41.54 6.26
N LYS A 382 17.30 42.02 5.02
CA LYS A 382 18.13 43.19 4.65
C LYS A 382 17.69 44.37 5.48
N LEU A 383 18.65 44.92 6.22
CA LEU A 383 18.59 46.26 6.82
C LEU A 383 18.44 47.31 5.75
#